data_098ff83a64cd453b9782a93b3f9a5cee
#
_entry.id   098ff83a64cd453b9782a93b3f9a5cee
#
_cell.length_a   1.000
_cell.length_b   1.000
_cell.length_c   1.000
_cell.angle_alpha   90.00
_cell.angle_beta   90.00
_cell.angle_gamma   90.00
#
_symmetry.space_group_name_H-M   'P 1'
#
loop_
_entity.id
_entity.type
_entity.pdbx_description
1 polymer ?
#
loop_
_entity_poly.entity_id
_entity_poly.type
_entity_poly.pdbx_seq_one_letter_code
_entity_poly.pdbx_strand_id
1 'polypeptide(L)'
;QIEVTRPDGGTSPFVLRSEILGGRKGSGTKVSVVVERKLPDADEILTVLATRFVHDPEFAVRVNGATRSFSEIEGRVSEAAIALDGGRSATVIVIDTTRLNQSSIHQGIAFWVQRRLVGTPSWAVGQVANFDGRTRFARRYKVIVDTQGFEAEVEKDWTGFRASDAVRQLHQRTAEHIGKVAQDLAAEVVEESSADA
;
A
#
# COMPACT_ATOMS: atom_id res chain seq x y z
N GLN A 1 14.40 12.47 24.14
CA GLN A 1 14.95 13.14 22.94
C GLN A 1 15.76 12.13 22.16
N ILE A 2 15.63 12.14 20.84
CA ILE A 2 16.44 11.33 19.94
C ILE A 2 17.15 12.29 19.02
N GLU A 3 18.48 12.18 18.95
CA GLU A 3 19.33 12.93 18.03
C GLU A 3 19.89 11.98 16.99
N VAL A 4 19.76 12.34 15.72
CA VAL A 4 20.31 11.59 14.60
C VAL A 4 21.38 12.45 13.96
N THR A 5 22.63 12.00 14.01
CA THR A 5 23.76 12.68 13.40
C THR A 5 24.41 11.81 12.34
N ARG A 6 24.96 12.42 11.30
CA ARG A 6 25.80 11.74 10.30
C ARG A 6 27.25 11.83 10.76
N PRO A 7 27.90 10.70 11.08
CA PRO A 7 29.29 10.75 11.48
C PRO A 7 30.20 11.02 10.25
N ASP A 8 31.17 11.88 10.42
CA ASP A 8 32.19 12.07 9.41
C ASP A 8 33.12 10.85 9.37
N GLY A 9 33.11 10.12 8.25
CA GLY A 9 34.05 9.02 7.97
C GLY A 9 33.74 7.66 8.62
N GLY A 10 32.55 7.44 9.18
CA GLY A 10 32.14 6.15 9.74
C GLY A 10 31.52 5.19 8.74
N THR A 11 31.55 3.88 9.04
CA THR A 11 30.86 2.84 8.27
C THR A 11 29.33 2.85 8.45
N SER A 12 28.84 3.49 9.50
CA SER A 12 27.41 3.68 9.75
C SER A 12 26.90 4.95 9.10
N PRO A 13 25.75 4.90 8.38
CA PRO A 13 25.19 6.06 7.70
C PRO A 13 24.71 7.15 8.68
N PHE A 14 24.43 6.79 9.93
CA PHE A 14 24.00 7.70 10.99
C PHE A 14 24.25 7.13 12.38
N VAL A 15 24.38 8.00 13.36
CA VAL A 15 24.46 7.67 14.78
C VAL A 15 23.19 8.15 15.48
N LEU A 16 22.58 7.29 16.25
CA LEU A 16 21.37 7.55 17.03
C LEU A 16 21.76 7.72 18.49
N ARG A 17 21.51 8.89 19.04
CA ARG A 17 21.62 9.17 20.50
C ARG A 17 20.23 9.34 21.06
N SER A 18 19.90 8.66 22.14
CA SER A 18 18.63 8.81 22.83
C SER A 18 18.86 9.27 24.27
N GLU A 19 18.06 10.23 24.71
CA GLU A 19 18.07 10.72 26.07
C GLU A 19 16.63 10.71 26.62
N ILE A 20 16.46 10.20 27.84
CA ILE A 20 15.17 10.21 28.53
C ILE A 20 15.09 11.53 29.32
N LEU A 21 14.34 12.50 28.80
CA LEU A 21 14.18 13.82 29.42
C LEU A 21 13.08 13.86 30.51
N GLY A 22 12.26 12.82 30.60
CA GLY A 22 11.17 12.74 31.57
C GLY A 22 10.05 11.81 31.18
N GLY A 23 9.05 11.69 32.04
CA GLY A 23 7.82 10.95 31.79
C GLY A 23 6.67 11.86 31.36
N ARG A 24 5.84 11.35 30.44
CA ARG A 24 4.60 12.00 30.00
C ARG A 24 3.40 11.09 30.29
N LYS A 25 2.32 11.65 30.79
CA LYS A 25 1.06 10.89 30.91
C LYS A 25 0.44 10.70 29.53
N GLY A 26 0.01 9.47 29.26
CA GLY A 26 -0.61 9.07 27.98
C GLY A 26 0.34 8.26 27.08
N SER A 27 -0.20 7.73 25.99
CA SER A 27 0.52 6.99 24.94
C SER A 27 0.73 7.90 23.71
N GLY A 28 1.77 7.64 22.97
CA GLY A 28 2.01 8.30 21.68
C GLY A 28 3.46 8.75 21.49
N THR A 29 3.78 9.08 20.25
CA THR A 29 5.11 9.56 19.84
C THR A 29 4.97 10.92 19.20
N LYS A 30 5.83 11.86 19.57
CA LYS A 30 5.96 13.16 18.91
C LYS A 30 7.31 13.21 18.20
N VAL A 31 7.26 13.44 16.88
CA VAL A 31 8.44 13.70 16.07
C VAL A 31 8.38 15.17 15.62
N SER A 32 9.48 15.89 15.78
CA SER A 32 9.61 17.27 15.31
C SER A 32 10.87 17.40 14.46
N VAL A 33 10.71 18.00 13.29
CA VAL A 33 11.80 18.22 12.33
C VAL A 33 11.77 19.68 11.90
N VAL A 34 12.91 20.32 11.88
CA VAL A 34 13.08 21.64 11.27
C VAL A 34 13.37 21.42 9.79
N VAL A 35 12.56 22.00 8.91
CA VAL A 35 12.69 21.87 7.47
C VAL A 35 13.10 23.23 6.91
N GLU A 36 14.26 23.26 6.28
CA GLU A 36 14.84 24.49 5.69
C GLU A 36 14.32 24.78 4.27
N ARG A 37 13.61 23.83 3.67
CA ARG A 37 13.05 23.94 2.32
C ARG A 37 11.53 24.01 2.38
N LYS A 38 10.90 24.30 1.23
CA LYS A 38 9.44 24.30 1.11
C LYS A 38 8.85 22.99 1.61
N LEU A 39 7.96 23.09 2.60
CA LEU A 39 7.18 21.96 3.06
C LEU A 39 6.17 21.56 1.97
N PRO A 40 5.88 20.25 1.80
CA PRO A 40 4.75 19.84 1.00
C PRO A 40 3.46 20.43 1.57
N ASP A 41 2.48 20.69 0.73
CA ASP A 41 1.21 21.18 1.20
C ASP A 41 0.40 20.08 1.93
N ALA A 42 -0.68 20.48 2.59
CA ALA A 42 -1.49 19.56 3.39
C ALA A 42 -2.11 18.43 2.53
N ASP A 43 -2.48 18.72 1.29
CA ASP A 43 -3.11 17.76 0.41
C ASP A 43 -2.07 16.77 -0.15
N GLU A 44 -0.85 17.21 -0.43
CA GLU A 44 0.27 16.31 -0.76
C GLU A 44 0.57 15.35 0.39
N ILE A 45 0.63 15.87 1.63
CA ILE A 45 0.85 15.04 2.83
C ILE A 45 -0.30 14.05 3.03
N LEU A 46 -1.54 14.50 2.93
CA LEU A 46 -2.72 13.65 3.06
C LEU A 46 -2.73 12.54 1.99
N THR A 47 -2.36 12.87 0.78
CA THR A 47 -2.27 11.95 -0.33
C THR A 47 -1.25 10.83 -0.09
N VAL A 48 -0.04 11.17 0.38
CA VAL A 48 0.99 10.19 0.75
C VAL A 48 0.55 9.32 1.91
N LEU A 49 -0.08 9.90 2.93
CA LEU A 49 -0.58 9.17 4.09
C LEU A 49 -1.77 8.28 3.73
N ALA A 50 -2.70 8.77 2.90
CA ALA A 50 -3.83 7.98 2.40
C ALA A 50 -3.36 6.70 1.73
N THR A 51 -2.34 6.78 0.88
CA THR A 51 -1.79 5.61 0.19
C THR A 51 -1.28 4.54 1.17
N ARG A 52 -0.79 4.96 2.34
CA ARG A 52 -0.20 4.04 3.32
C ARG A 52 -1.18 3.51 4.37
N PHE A 53 -2.34 4.15 4.53
CA PHE A 53 -3.28 3.85 5.62
C PHE A 53 -4.75 3.71 5.17
N VAL A 54 -5.00 3.53 3.88
CA VAL A 54 -6.34 3.45 3.26
C VAL A 54 -7.27 2.40 3.90
N HIS A 55 -6.72 1.37 4.55
CA HIS A 55 -7.50 0.24 5.04
C HIS A 55 -7.77 0.22 6.53
N ASP A 56 -7.33 1.22 7.28
CA ASP A 56 -7.63 1.26 8.70
C ASP A 56 -8.75 2.27 9.00
N PRO A 57 -10.02 1.82 9.15
CA PRO A 57 -11.14 2.73 9.43
C PRO A 57 -11.01 3.42 10.79
N GLU A 58 -10.21 2.86 11.70
CA GLU A 58 -9.94 3.44 13.01
C GLU A 58 -8.76 4.41 13.01
N PHE A 59 -7.97 4.42 11.92
CA PHE A 59 -6.81 5.28 11.81
C PHE A 59 -7.19 6.65 11.24
N ALA A 60 -7.30 7.64 12.13
CA ALA A 60 -7.60 9.01 11.74
C ALA A 60 -6.31 9.81 11.51
N VAL A 61 -6.14 10.34 10.32
CA VAL A 61 -5.06 11.28 9.99
C VAL A 61 -5.55 12.70 10.12
N ARG A 62 -4.78 13.54 10.84
CA ARG A 62 -5.02 14.97 10.96
C ARG A 62 -3.83 15.73 10.41
N VAL A 63 -4.07 16.60 9.45
CA VAL A 63 -3.07 17.52 8.90
C VAL A 63 -3.56 18.94 9.16
N ASN A 64 -2.76 19.76 9.84
CA ASN A 64 -3.12 21.13 10.23
C ASN A 64 -4.48 21.23 10.94
N GLY A 65 -4.83 20.20 11.75
CA GLY A 65 -6.11 20.15 12.48
C GLY A 65 -7.29 19.60 11.67
N ALA A 66 -7.20 19.49 10.36
CA ALA A 66 -8.23 18.86 9.54
C ALA A 66 -8.10 17.33 9.60
N THR A 67 -9.20 16.64 9.94
CA THR A 67 -9.25 15.18 9.96
C THR A 67 -9.70 14.65 8.62
N ARG A 68 -9.02 13.61 8.11
CA ARG A 68 -9.46 12.81 6.99
C ARG A 68 -9.63 11.37 7.43
N SER A 69 -10.77 10.79 7.10
CA SER A 69 -11.04 9.36 7.22
C SER A 69 -10.82 8.71 5.85
N PHE A 70 -10.21 7.53 5.84
CA PHE A 70 -9.92 6.79 4.62
C PHE A 70 -10.79 5.52 4.52
N SER A 71 -11.91 5.48 5.23
CA SER A 71 -12.67 4.27 5.52
C SER A 71 -13.53 3.74 4.37
N GLU A 72 -13.71 4.47 3.27
CA GLU A 72 -14.55 4.00 2.17
C GLU A 72 -13.73 3.80 0.90
N ILE A 73 -13.60 2.54 0.49
CA ILE A 73 -13.09 2.20 -0.83
C ILE A 73 -14.24 2.34 -1.83
N GLU A 74 -14.48 3.56 -2.28
CA GLU A 74 -15.36 3.80 -3.40
C GLU A 74 -14.79 3.13 -4.67
N GLY A 75 -15.66 2.63 -5.53
CA GLY A 75 -15.26 2.04 -6.81
C GLY A 75 -14.80 0.58 -6.76
N ARG A 76 -15.08 -0.15 -5.68
CA ARG A 76 -14.82 -1.60 -5.63
C ARG A 76 -15.63 -2.31 -6.72
N VAL A 77 -14.93 -3.04 -7.59
CA VAL A 77 -15.53 -3.82 -8.69
C VAL A 77 -15.42 -5.32 -8.47
N SER A 78 -14.42 -5.77 -7.71
CA SER A 78 -14.24 -7.19 -7.38
C SER A 78 -13.60 -7.35 -6.01
N GLU A 79 -13.99 -8.41 -5.30
CA GLU A 79 -13.38 -8.85 -4.06
C GLU A 79 -13.38 -10.36 -4.00
N ALA A 80 -12.24 -10.98 -3.75
CA ALA A 80 -12.11 -12.43 -3.63
C ALA A 80 -11.11 -12.82 -2.56
N ALA A 81 -11.46 -13.88 -1.81
CA ALA A 81 -10.55 -14.48 -0.85
C ALA A 81 -9.72 -15.58 -1.53
N ILE A 82 -8.44 -15.60 -1.28
CA ILE A 82 -7.49 -16.60 -1.73
C ILE A 82 -6.98 -17.36 -0.51
N ALA A 83 -7.26 -18.67 -0.45
CA ALA A 83 -6.67 -19.54 0.56
C ALA A 83 -5.25 -19.92 0.15
N LEU A 84 -4.35 -19.90 1.14
CA LEU A 84 -2.94 -20.24 1.01
C LEU A 84 -2.56 -21.31 2.02
N ASP A 85 -1.42 -21.96 1.81
CA ASP A 85 -0.96 -23.01 2.70
C ASP A 85 -0.62 -22.50 4.11
N GLY A 86 -0.65 -23.40 5.08
CA GLY A 86 -0.32 -23.06 6.46
C GLY A 86 -1.33 -22.15 7.17
N GLY A 87 -2.60 -22.18 6.76
CA GLY A 87 -3.65 -21.36 7.37
C GLY A 87 -3.58 -19.88 7.03
N ARG A 88 -2.77 -19.50 6.04
CA ARG A 88 -2.67 -18.14 5.54
C ARG A 88 -3.77 -17.83 4.53
N SER A 89 -4.07 -16.56 4.36
CA SER A 89 -5.05 -16.12 3.37
C SER A 89 -4.69 -14.73 2.82
N ALA A 90 -5.30 -14.39 1.70
CA ALA A 90 -5.28 -13.04 1.16
C ALA A 90 -6.66 -12.68 0.61
N THR A 91 -7.06 -11.42 0.77
CA THR A 91 -8.22 -10.84 0.11
C THR A 91 -7.73 -9.92 -0.99
N VAL A 92 -8.13 -10.21 -2.22
CA VAL A 92 -7.79 -9.38 -3.39
C VAL A 92 -8.98 -8.49 -3.72
N ILE A 93 -8.77 -7.20 -3.71
CA ILE A 93 -9.78 -6.18 -3.99
C ILE A 93 -9.35 -5.40 -5.22
N VAL A 94 -10.22 -5.34 -6.23
CA VAL A 94 -10.01 -4.55 -7.44
C VAL A 94 -10.89 -3.30 -7.39
N ILE A 95 -10.29 -2.15 -7.62
CA ILE A 95 -10.92 -0.84 -7.48
C ILE A 95 -10.83 -0.09 -8.82
N ASP A 96 -11.97 0.37 -9.32
CA ASP A 96 -12.06 1.25 -10.46
C ASP A 96 -11.69 2.68 -10.04
N THR A 97 -10.58 3.18 -10.54
CA THR A 97 -10.07 4.51 -10.16
C THR A 97 -10.78 5.65 -10.90
N THR A 98 -11.56 5.38 -11.94
CA THR A 98 -12.31 6.40 -12.65
C THR A 98 -13.43 7.00 -11.81
N ARG A 99 -13.88 6.25 -10.79
CA ARG A 99 -14.91 6.68 -9.84
C ARG A 99 -14.34 7.43 -8.63
N LEU A 100 -13.02 7.46 -8.51
CA LEU A 100 -12.34 8.15 -7.41
C LEU A 100 -12.00 9.56 -7.86
N ASN A 101 -12.48 10.57 -7.14
CA ASN A 101 -12.10 11.98 -7.33
C ASN A 101 -10.64 12.27 -6.93
N GLN A 102 -9.77 11.28 -6.98
CA GLN A 102 -8.38 11.37 -6.52
C GLN A 102 -7.42 11.11 -7.67
N SER A 103 -6.42 11.97 -7.77
CA SER A 103 -5.27 11.74 -8.65
C SER A 103 -4.65 10.38 -8.42
N SER A 104 -4.30 9.71 -9.48
CA SER A 104 -3.75 8.36 -9.59
C SER A 104 -2.40 8.20 -8.90
N ILE A 105 -2.34 8.34 -7.59
CA ILE A 105 -1.12 8.11 -6.86
C ILE A 105 -1.00 6.61 -6.61
N HIS A 106 0.04 6.04 -7.20
CA HIS A 106 0.41 4.63 -7.13
C HIS A 106 -0.62 3.65 -7.73
N GLN A 107 -0.70 3.64 -9.05
CA GLN A 107 -1.29 2.53 -9.80
C GLN A 107 -0.47 1.25 -9.55
N GLY A 108 -1.12 0.12 -9.53
CA GLY A 108 -0.46 -1.17 -9.33
C GLY A 108 -1.15 -2.05 -8.30
N ILE A 109 -0.43 -3.09 -7.94
CA ILE A 109 -0.83 -4.07 -6.93
C ILE A 109 -0.15 -3.67 -5.63
N ALA A 110 -0.95 -3.42 -4.59
CA ALA A 110 -0.51 -3.03 -3.27
C ALA A 110 -0.71 -4.19 -2.28
N PHE A 111 0.35 -4.69 -1.67
CA PHE A 111 0.28 -5.72 -0.64
C PHE A 111 0.19 -5.10 0.74
N TRP A 112 -0.72 -5.61 1.55
CA TRP A 112 -0.98 -5.15 2.89
C TRP A 112 -0.84 -6.30 3.90
N VAL A 113 -0.19 -6.01 5.01
CA VAL A 113 -0.06 -6.90 6.15
C VAL A 113 -0.44 -6.11 7.39
N GLN A 114 -1.39 -6.60 8.20
CA GLN A 114 -1.85 -5.90 9.40
C GLN A 114 -2.20 -4.42 9.12
N ARG A 115 -2.96 -4.18 8.06
CA ARG A 115 -3.41 -2.83 7.67
C ARG A 115 -2.28 -1.85 7.32
N ARG A 116 -1.09 -2.37 7.01
CA ARG A 116 0.06 -1.56 6.60
C ARG A 116 0.59 -2.01 5.24
N LEU A 117 0.87 -1.05 4.38
CA LEU A 117 1.43 -1.27 3.06
C LEU A 117 2.85 -1.84 3.16
N VAL A 118 3.11 -2.92 2.44
CA VAL A 118 4.42 -3.55 2.27
C VAL A 118 4.99 -3.14 0.92
N GLY A 119 6.16 -2.53 0.94
CA GLY A 119 6.82 -2.06 -0.27
C GLY A 119 6.14 -0.87 -0.93
N THR A 120 6.22 -0.83 -2.25
CA THR A 120 5.60 0.17 -3.11
C THR A 120 4.67 -0.52 -4.10
N PRO A 121 3.45 -0.01 -4.33
CA PRO A 121 2.55 -0.56 -5.34
C PRO A 121 3.24 -0.67 -6.69
N SER A 122 3.08 -1.81 -7.35
CA SER A 122 3.72 -2.10 -8.63
C SER A 122 2.87 -3.09 -9.42
N TRP A 123 2.98 -3.05 -10.76
CA TRP A 123 2.40 -4.07 -11.62
C TRP A 123 3.26 -5.34 -11.71
N ALA A 124 4.45 -5.33 -11.11
CA ALA A 124 5.26 -6.53 -10.89
C ALA A 124 4.81 -7.24 -9.61
N VAL A 125 4.56 -8.53 -9.68
CA VAL A 125 4.20 -9.40 -8.55
C VAL A 125 5.40 -10.29 -8.24
N GLY A 126 6.30 -9.77 -7.43
CA GLY A 126 7.58 -10.42 -7.17
C GLY A 126 8.33 -10.74 -8.48
N GLN A 127 8.82 -11.98 -8.60
CA GLN A 127 9.43 -12.51 -9.83
C GLN A 127 8.46 -13.38 -10.63
N VAL A 128 7.19 -13.49 -10.21
CA VAL A 128 6.22 -14.43 -10.78
C VAL A 128 5.54 -13.85 -12.00
N ALA A 129 5.13 -12.60 -11.95
CA ALA A 129 4.42 -11.95 -13.03
C ALA A 129 4.77 -10.46 -13.13
N ASN A 130 4.70 -9.95 -14.34
CA ASN A 130 4.81 -8.53 -14.62
C ASN A 130 3.68 -8.15 -15.58
N PHE A 131 2.67 -7.45 -15.04
CA PHE A 131 1.56 -6.96 -15.84
C PHE A 131 1.98 -5.68 -16.57
N ASP A 132 1.63 -5.57 -17.85
CA ASP A 132 1.94 -4.33 -18.58
C ASP A 132 1.09 -3.17 -18.04
N GLY A 133 1.75 -2.21 -17.40
CA GLY A 133 1.13 -1.00 -16.85
C GLY A 133 0.50 -0.06 -17.89
N ARG A 134 0.70 -0.32 -19.20
CA ARG A 134 0.11 0.45 -20.30
C ARG A 134 -1.25 -0.09 -20.73
N THR A 135 -1.64 -1.28 -20.27
CA THR A 135 -2.94 -1.85 -20.58
C THR A 135 -4.08 -0.99 -20.07
N ARG A 136 -5.27 -1.10 -20.69
CA ARG A 136 -6.48 -0.42 -20.22
C ARG A 136 -6.80 -0.81 -18.79
N PHE A 137 -6.64 -2.08 -18.43
CA PHE A 137 -6.80 -2.57 -17.07
C PHE A 137 -5.88 -1.84 -16.09
N ALA A 138 -4.58 -1.80 -16.36
CA ALA A 138 -3.60 -1.19 -15.48
C ALA A 138 -3.78 0.32 -15.32
N ARG A 139 -4.33 1.00 -16.32
CA ARG A 139 -4.62 2.44 -16.24
C ARG A 139 -5.91 2.77 -15.50
N ARG A 140 -6.86 1.85 -15.47
CA ARG A 140 -8.19 2.06 -14.90
C ARG A 140 -8.31 1.53 -13.49
N TYR A 141 -7.64 0.41 -13.18
CA TYR A 141 -7.84 -0.29 -11.92
C TYR A 141 -6.62 -0.20 -11.00
N LYS A 142 -6.88 -0.34 -9.71
CA LYS A 142 -5.90 -0.62 -8.66
C LYS A 142 -6.25 -1.95 -8.04
N VAL A 143 -5.23 -2.65 -7.55
CA VAL A 143 -5.42 -3.92 -6.85
C VAL A 143 -4.83 -3.82 -5.46
N ILE A 144 -5.60 -4.22 -4.48
CA ILE A 144 -5.20 -4.32 -3.10
C ILE A 144 -5.22 -5.78 -2.71
N VAL A 145 -4.14 -6.24 -2.09
CA VAL A 145 -3.99 -7.59 -1.59
C VAL A 145 -3.77 -7.50 -0.08
N ASP A 146 -4.85 -7.67 0.68
CA ASP A 146 -4.77 -7.69 2.14
C ASP A 146 -4.48 -9.12 2.60
N THR A 147 -3.39 -9.31 3.33
CA THR A 147 -2.87 -10.64 3.70
C THR A 147 -2.96 -10.90 5.19
N GLN A 148 -3.17 -12.15 5.55
CA GLN A 148 -3.20 -12.62 6.93
C GLN A 148 -2.17 -13.74 7.12
N GLY A 149 -1.43 -13.68 8.24
CA GLY A 149 -0.41 -14.66 8.58
C GLY A 149 0.94 -14.46 7.85
N PHE A 150 1.22 -13.24 7.37
CA PHE A 150 2.46 -12.88 6.67
C PHE A 150 3.36 -11.93 7.44
N GLU A 151 3.11 -11.69 8.71
CA GLU A 151 3.85 -10.74 9.54
C GLU A 151 5.35 -11.09 9.63
N ALA A 152 5.65 -12.39 9.73
CA ALA A 152 7.03 -12.89 9.80
C ALA A 152 7.76 -12.80 8.45
N GLU A 153 7.03 -12.66 7.36
CA GLU A 153 7.57 -12.61 6.00
C GLU A 153 7.91 -11.19 5.53
N VAL A 154 7.52 -10.18 6.30
CA VAL A 154 7.79 -8.77 5.96
C VAL A 154 9.22 -8.41 6.37
N GLU A 155 9.90 -7.65 5.53
CA GLU A 155 11.18 -7.04 5.88
C GLU A 155 11.02 -6.05 7.04
N LYS A 156 12.06 -5.93 7.88
CA LYS A 156 12.01 -5.09 9.10
C LYS A 156 11.69 -3.62 8.83
N ASP A 157 12.09 -3.14 7.68
CA ASP A 157 11.87 -1.76 7.23
C ASP A 157 10.60 -1.59 6.39
N TRP A 158 9.84 -2.67 6.18
CA TRP A 158 8.61 -2.69 5.37
C TRP A 158 8.81 -2.38 3.89
N THR A 159 10.02 -2.50 3.38
CA THR A 159 10.32 -2.26 1.96
C THR A 159 9.87 -3.39 1.04
N GLY A 160 9.53 -4.55 1.59
CA GLY A 160 9.08 -5.71 0.83
C GLY A 160 8.87 -6.94 1.68
N PHE A 161 8.66 -8.06 1.00
CA PHE A 161 8.63 -9.38 1.61
C PHE A 161 10.00 -10.06 1.48
N ARG A 162 10.33 -10.87 2.48
CA ARG A 162 11.46 -11.79 2.41
C ARG A 162 11.18 -12.89 1.41
N ALA A 163 12.24 -13.42 0.80
CA ALA A 163 12.10 -14.56 -0.09
C ALA A 163 11.74 -15.83 0.71
N SER A 164 10.54 -16.36 0.49
CA SER A 164 10.06 -17.60 1.09
C SER A 164 9.08 -18.31 0.16
N ASP A 165 8.81 -19.58 0.42
CA ASP A 165 7.83 -20.36 -0.35
C ASP A 165 6.42 -19.81 -0.15
N ALA A 166 6.10 -19.34 1.05
CA ALA A 166 4.82 -18.73 1.34
C ALA A 166 4.60 -17.44 0.54
N VAL A 167 5.60 -16.59 0.45
CA VAL A 167 5.54 -15.36 -0.35
C VAL A 167 5.47 -15.68 -1.85
N ARG A 168 6.21 -16.69 -2.32
CA ARG A 168 6.11 -17.13 -3.71
C ARG A 168 4.71 -17.62 -4.04
N GLN A 169 4.09 -18.42 -3.17
CA GLN A 169 2.71 -18.88 -3.32
C GLN A 169 1.72 -17.71 -3.32
N LEU A 170 1.86 -16.75 -2.39
CA LEU A 170 1.05 -15.52 -2.36
C LEU A 170 1.12 -14.80 -3.69
N HIS A 171 2.32 -14.54 -4.20
CA HIS A 171 2.53 -13.86 -5.47
C HIS A 171 1.91 -14.62 -6.63
N GLN A 172 2.10 -15.95 -6.70
CA GLN A 172 1.56 -16.79 -7.77
C GLN A 172 0.02 -16.76 -7.77
N ARG A 173 -0.61 -17.03 -6.63
CA ARG A 173 -2.07 -17.04 -6.53
C ARG A 173 -2.68 -15.67 -6.80
N THR A 174 -2.02 -14.61 -6.35
CA THR A 174 -2.43 -13.24 -6.65
C THR A 174 -2.36 -12.96 -8.15
N ALA A 175 -1.27 -13.32 -8.81
CA ALA A 175 -1.10 -13.11 -10.24
C ALA A 175 -2.13 -13.90 -11.07
N GLU A 176 -2.39 -15.16 -10.72
CA GLU A 176 -3.40 -16.00 -11.36
C GLU A 176 -4.80 -15.38 -11.25
N HIS A 177 -5.14 -14.88 -10.05
CA HIS A 177 -6.44 -14.26 -9.82
C HIS A 177 -6.60 -12.94 -10.59
N ILE A 178 -5.60 -12.06 -10.52
CA ILE A 178 -5.62 -10.79 -11.25
C ILE A 178 -5.71 -11.02 -12.76
N GLY A 179 -5.01 -12.03 -13.28
CA GLY A 179 -5.08 -12.38 -14.69
C GLY A 179 -6.50 -12.75 -15.13
N LYS A 180 -7.23 -13.52 -14.33
CA LYS A 180 -8.64 -13.86 -14.58
C LYS A 180 -9.53 -12.62 -14.55
N VAL A 181 -9.45 -11.82 -13.47
CA VAL A 181 -10.26 -10.59 -13.34
C VAL A 181 -10.00 -9.62 -14.48
N ALA A 182 -8.75 -9.47 -14.92
CA ALA A 182 -8.42 -8.62 -16.05
C ALA A 182 -9.04 -9.11 -17.36
N GLN A 183 -9.12 -10.42 -17.58
CA GLN A 183 -9.79 -11.02 -18.75
C GLN A 183 -11.30 -10.81 -18.69
N ASP A 184 -11.93 -11.04 -17.52
CA ASP A 184 -13.36 -10.89 -17.32
C ASP A 184 -13.79 -9.43 -17.55
N LEU A 185 -13.09 -8.47 -16.95
CA LEU A 185 -13.37 -7.04 -17.14
C LEU A 185 -13.07 -6.54 -18.56
N ALA A 186 -12.16 -7.18 -19.30
CA ALA A 186 -11.95 -6.86 -20.69
C ALA A 186 -13.08 -7.39 -21.59
N ALA A 187 -13.66 -8.55 -21.27
CA ALA A 187 -14.79 -9.12 -21.98
C ALA A 187 -16.07 -8.27 -21.80
N GLU A 188 -16.36 -7.83 -20.57
CA GLU A 188 -17.51 -6.95 -20.28
C GLU A 188 -17.50 -5.66 -21.11
N VAL A 189 -16.33 -5.06 -21.27
CA VAL A 189 -16.18 -3.81 -22.07
C VAL A 189 -16.46 -4.05 -23.56
N VAL A 190 -16.15 -5.23 -24.08
CA VAL A 190 -16.44 -5.56 -25.48
C VAL A 190 -17.94 -5.77 -25.67
N GLU A 191 -18.62 -6.41 -24.72
CA GLU A 191 -20.08 -6.60 -24.77
C GLU A 191 -20.83 -5.27 -24.68
N GLU A 192 -20.47 -4.38 -23.73
CA GLU A 192 -21.06 -3.04 -23.63
C GLU A 192 -20.91 -2.23 -24.93
N SER A 193 -19.72 -2.25 -25.54
CA SER A 193 -19.47 -1.52 -26.78
C SER A 193 -20.20 -2.11 -28.00
N SER A 194 -20.59 -3.38 -27.94
CA SER A 194 -21.34 -4.06 -28.99
C SER A 194 -22.87 -3.89 -28.84
N ALA A 195 -23.35 -3.59 -27.64
CA ALA A 195 -24.74 -3.33 -27.36
C ALA A 195 -25.18 -1.90 -27.72
N ASP A 196 -24.24 -0.95 -27.77
CA ASP A 196 -24.47 0.45 -28.11
C ASP A 196 -24.32 0.76 -29.61
N ALA A 197 -24.03 -0.25 -30.44
CA ALA A 197 -23.84 -0.12 -31.91
C ALA A 197 -25.03 -0.70 -32.66
#